data_a523dc479997cf6f9b04282803e26d45
#
_entry.id   a523dc479997cf6f9b04282803e26d45
#
_cell.length_a   1.000
_cell.length_b   1.000
_cell.length_c   1.000
_cell.angle_alpha   90.00
_cell.angle_beta   90.00
_cell.angle_gamma   90.00
#
_symmetry.space_group_name_H-M   'P 1'
#
loop_
_entity.id
_entity.type
_entity.pdbx_description
1 polymer ?
#
loop_
_entity_poly.entity_id
_entity_poly.type
_entity_poly.pdbx_seq_one_letter_code
_entity_poly.pdbx_strand_id
1 'polypeptide(L)'
;AHSSRYGFKDSLPLISGMVVGWLILGAVVGYGALFIEENKNILNGLTYVGVLYIIYLSYHISTSHSVDNETVSEEKLNIGTGIMLQVVNGKAFVHLLILMTTFGTVFGSTFTSKMIVVALNVGIKLIGWIGWGLFGSALKEKFSDEASGILINRIFGFSLFCVAIWILLPK
;
A
#
# COMPACT_ATOMS: atom_id res chain seq x y z
N ALA A 1 11.13 -9.05 -5.25
CA ALA A 1 11.37 -10.47 -5.03
C ALA A 1 10.87 -11.32 -6.21
N HIS A 2 9.55 -11.37 -6.55
CA HIS A 2 9.04 -12.23 -7.61
C HIS A 2 9.70 -11.95 -8.99
N SER A 3 9.75 -10.67 -9.40
CA SER A 3 10.37 -10.28 -10.68
C SER A 3 11.88 -10.55 -10.75
N SER A 4 12.58 -10.52 -9.64
CA SER A 4 14.01 -10.85 -9.61
C SER A 4 14.26 -12.35 -9.77
N ARG A 5 13.27 -13.20 -9.45
CA ARG A 5 13.38 -14.66 -9.56
C ARG A 5 12.89 -15.18 -10.92
N TYR A 6 11.74 -14.71 -11.39
CA TYR A 6 11.05 -15.25 -12.58
C TYR A 6 11.07 -14.30 -13.80
N GLY A 7 11.58 -13.09 -13.59
CA GLY A 7 11.57 -12.06 -14.64
C GLY A 7 10.30 -11.20 -14.61
N PHE A 8 10.38 -10.05 -15.30
CA PHE A 8 9.30 -9.07 -15.32
C PHE A 8 8.03 -9.60 -16.01
N LYS A 9 8.17 -10.27 -17.15
CA LYS A 9 7.02 -10.80 -17.91
C LYS A 9 6.18 -11.79 -17.11
N ASP A 10 6.83 -12.68 -16.40
CA ASP A 10 6.17 -13.68 -15.55
C ASP A 10 5.55 -13.07 -14.28
N SER A 11 5.89 -11.83 -13.95
CA SER A 11 5.29 -11.07 -12.85
C SER A 11 4.06 -10.24 -13.25
N LEU A 12 3.77 -10.11 -14.55
CA LEU A 12 2.62 -9.34 -15.03
C LEU A 12 1.26 -9.88 -14.53
N PRO A 13 1.02 -11.20 -14.47
CA PRO A 13 -0.22 -11.73 -13.91
C PRO A 13 -0.40 -11.33 -12.43
N LEU A 14 0.65 -11.40 -11.63
CA LEU A 14 0.64 -10.96 -10.23
C LEU A 14 0.31 -9.46 -10.14
N ILE A 15 1.00 -8.61 -10.91
CA ILE A 15 0.77 -7.15 -10.93
C ILE A 15 -0.67 -6.85 -11.36
N SER A 16 -1.18 -7.53 -12.39
CA SER A 16 -2.58 -7.38 -12.81
C SER A 16 -3.56 -7.74 -11.71
N GLY A 17 -3.30 -8.83 -10.99
CA GLY A 17 -4.08 -9.23 -9.81
C GLY A 17 -4.03 -8.18 -8.71
N MET A 18 -2.87 -7.58 -8.46
CA MET A 18 -2.73 -6.49 -7.49
C MET A 18 -3.55 -5.25 -7.88
N VAL A 19 -3.60 -4.90 -9.17
CA VAL A 19 -4.45 -3.81 -9.69
C VAL A 19 -5.92 -4.11 -9.43
N VAL A 20 -6.38 -5.29 -9.82
CA VAL A 20 -7.78 -5.71 -9.61
C VAL A 20 -8.13 -5.74 -8.12
N GLY A 21 -7.29 -6.33 -7.30
CA GLY A 21 -7.48 -6.37 -5.84
C GLY A 21 -7.55 -4.97 -5.22
N TRP A 22 -6.74 -4.03 -5.71
CA TRP A 22 -6.78 -2.64 -5.25
C TRP A 22 -8.07 -1.93 -5.65
N LEU A 23 -8.58 -2.17 -6.87
CA LEU A 23 -9.86 -1.62 -7.32
C LEU A 23 -11.04 -2.18 -6.52
N ILE A 24 -11.04 -3.48 -6.24
CA ILE A 24 -12.06 -4.12 -5.40
C ILE A 24 -12.04 -3.52 -3.99
N LEU A 25 -10.88 -3.47 -3.36
CA LEU A 25 -10.74 -2.90 -2.02
C LEU A 25 -11.10 -1.41 -2.00
N GLY A 26 -10.69 -0.67 -3.04
CA GLY A 26 -11.05 0.73 -3.23
C GLY A 26 -12.54 0.96 -3.37
N ALA A 27 -13.25 0.07 -4.07
CA ALA A 27 -14.71 0.12 -4.18
C ALA A 27 -15.39 -0.12 -2.83
N VAL A 28 -14.93 -1.11 -2.06
CA VAL A 28 -15.46 -1.40 -0.73
C VAL A 28 -15.25 -0.23 0.23
N VAL A 29 -14.02 0.31 0.28
CA VAL A 29 -13.71 1.45 1.15
C VAL A 29 -14.41 2.72 0.67
N GLY A 30 -14.48 2.95 -0.65
CA GLY A 30 -15.16 4.11 -1.23
C GLY A 30 -16.66 4.12 -0.97
N TYR A 31 -17.30 2.95 -1.01
CA TYR A 31 -18.71 2.82 -0.65
C TYR A 31 -18.92 3.03 0.86
N GLY A 32 -18.07 2.44 1.69
CA GLY A 32 -18.08 2.66 3.13
C GLY A 32 -17.82 4.13 3.52
N ALA A 33 -16.96 4.82 2.78
CA ALA A 33 -16.65 6.23 3.01
C ALA A 33 -17.86 7.15 2.80
N LEU A 34 -18.78 6.82 1.89
CA LEU A 34 -20.03 7.57 1.72
C LEU A 34 -20.86 7.58 3.01
N PHE A 35 -20.95 6.43 3.66
CA PHE A 35 -21.65 6.29 4.95
C PHE A 35 -20.93 7.02 6.08
N ILE A 36 -19.59 6.99 6.07
CA ILE A 36 -18.75 7.57 7.12
C ILE A 36 -18.75 9.09 7.05
N GLU A 37 -18.81 9.70 5.84
CA GLU A 37 -18.81 11.15 5.66
C GLU A 37 -20.04 11.82 6.28
N GLU A 38 -21.15 11.11 6.38
CA GLU A 38 -22.36 11.58 7.06
C GLU A 38 -22.20 11.62 8.59
N ASN A 39 -21.19 10.93 9.14
CA ASN A 39 -20.97 10.74 10.57
C ASN A 39 -19.58 11.22 10.99
N LYS A 40 -19.42 12.52 11.26
CA LYS A 40 -18.13 13.14 11.62
C LYS A 40 -17.40 12.46 12.79
N ASN A 41 -18.14 11.94 13.78
CA ASN A 41 -17.54 11.26 14.94
C ASN A 41 -16.90 9.93 14.53
N ILE A 42 -17.51 9.20 13.61
CA ILE A 42 -16.95 7.95 13.05
C ILE A 42 -15.70 8.27 12.24
N LEU A 43 -15.76 9.32 11.41
CA LEU A 43 -14.63 9.79 10.61
C LEU A 43 -13.42 10.12 11.48
N ASN A 44 -13.60 10.90 12.53
CA ASN A 44 -12.53 11.25 13.47
C ASN A 44 -11.98 10.00 14.16
N GLY A 45 -12.83 9.11 14.66
CA GLY A 45 -12.42 7.85 15.28
C GLY A 45 -11.55 6.99 14.34
N LEU A 46 -11.99 6.83 13.08
CA LEU A 46 -11.23 6.06 12.09
C LEU A 46 -9.90 6.71 11.73
N THR A 47 -9.84 8.06 11.69
CA THR A 47 -8.58 8.78 11.47
C THR A 47 -7.57 8.48 12.58
N TYR A 48 -7.98 8.53 13.85
CA TYR A 48 -7.08 8.18 14.98
C TYR A 48 -6.63 6.71 14.93
N VAL A 49 -7.54 5.77 14.63
CA VAL A 49 -7.18 4.36 14.46
C VAL A 49 -6.18 4.18 13.32
N GLY A 50 -6.40 4.87 12.19
CA GLY A 50 -5.48 4.85 11.06
C GLY A 50 -4.08 5.37 11.42
N VAL A 51 -4.02 6.49 12.14
CA VAL A 51 -2.75 7.07 12.61
C VAL A 51 -2.01 6.12 13.55
N LEU A 52 -2.70 5.55 14.53
CA LEU A 52 -2.10 4.57 15.45
C LEU A 52 -1.55 3.36 14.71
N TYR A 53 -2.26 2.87 13.69
CA TYR A 53 -1.78 1.79 12.85
C TYR A 53 -0.54 2.17 12.03
N ILE A 54 -0.46 3.39 11.50
CA ILE A 54 0.72 3.87 10.77
C ILE A 54 1.92 3.98 11.72
N ILE A 55 1.73 4.45 12.96
CA ILE A 55 2.78 4.51 13.99
C ILE A 55 3.27 3.10 14.32
N TYR A 56 2.36 2.15 14.54
CA TYR A 56 2.71 0.75 14.74
C TYR A 56 3.53 0.18 13.57
N LEU A 57 3.08 0.45 12.34
CA LEU A 57 3.75 0.01 11.13
C LEU A 57 5.14 0.63 10.96
N SER A 58 5.27 1.93 11.28
CA SER A 58 6.54 2.66 11.32
C SER A 58 7.55 1.97 12.25
N TYR A 59 7.12 1.67 13.47
CA TYR A 59 7.95 0.95 14.42
C TYR A 59 8.35 -0.45 13.91
N HIS A 60 7.39 -1.21 13.42
CA HIS A 60 7.63 -2.56 12.92
C HIS A 60 8.62 -2.58 11.74
N ILE A 61 8.48 -1.65 10.78
CA ILE A 61 9.41 -1.56 9.63
C ILE A 61 10.79 -1.11 10.10
N SER A 62 10.88 -0.12 11.01
CA SER A 62 12.17 0.37 11.51
C SER A 62 12.98 -0.69 12.27
N THR A 63 12.30 -1.63 12.91
CA THR A 63 12.91 -2.70 13.72
C THR A 63 13.07 -4.02 12.97
N SER A 64 12.53 -4.12 11.75
CA SER A 64 12.67 -5.32 10.91
C SER A 64 14.13 -5.50 10.51
N HIS A 65 14.67 -6.68 10.75
CA HIS A 65 15.93 -7.13 10.16
C HIS A 65 15.71 -7.36 8.66
N SER A 66 16.77 -7.22 7.87
CA SER A 66 16.69 -7.33 6.41
C SER A 66 15.88 -8.56 6.00
N VAL A 67 14.92 -8.27 5.14
CA VAL A 67 14.08 -9.22 4.39
C VAL A 67 14.18 -10.64 4.94
N ASP A 68 13.33 -10.96 5.92
CA ASP A 68 13.00 -12.35 6.17
C ASP A 68 12.75 -12.99 4.80
N ASN A 69 13.52 -14.01 4.50
CA ASN A 69 13.22 -14.92 3.42
C ASN A 69 11.89 -15.59 3.78
N GLU A 70 10.79 -14.80 3.65
CA GLU A 70 9.48 -15.43 3.55
C GLU A 70 9.69 -16.52 2.52
N THR A 71 9.45 -17.73 2.93
CA THR A 71 9.46 -18.92 2.09
C THR A 71 8.61 -18.60 0.87
N VAL A 72 9.28 -18.02 -0.14
CA VAL A 72 8.65 -17.70 -1.41
C VAL A 72 8.31 -19.05 -1.98
N SER A 73 7.02 -19.37 -1.97
CA SER A 73 6.52 -20.60 -2.58
C SER A 73 7.17 -20.74 -3.95
N GLU A 74 7.62 -21.93 -4.30
CA GLU A 74 8.28 -22.19 -5.57
C GLU A 74 7.35 -21.97 -6.77
N GLU A 75 6.06 -21.81 -6.53
CA GLU A 75 5.05 -21.55 -7.55
C GLU A 75 5.07 -20.10 -8.05
N LYS A 76 4.95 -19.96 -9.36
CA LYS A 76 4.74 -18.64 -9.99
C LYS A 76 3.42 -18.05 -9.49
N LEU A 77 3.51 -16.88 -8.86
CA LEU A 77 2.36 -16.19 -8.33
C LEU A 77 1.44 -15.71 -9.48
N ASN A 78 0.16 -15.94 -9.33
CA ASN A 78 -0.85 -15.69 -10.36
C ASN A 78 -1.74 -14.47 -10.04
N ILE A 79 -2.73 -14.20 -10.89
CA ILE A 79 -3.71 -13.11 -10.71
C ILE A 79 -4.46 -13.25 -9.39
N GLY A 80 -4.92 -14.46 -9.04
CA GLY A 80 -5.64 -14.72 -7.80
C GLY A 80 -4.80 -14.38 -6.57
N THR A 81 -3.53 -14.75 -6.57
CA THR A 81 -2.58 -14.37 -5.51
C THR A 81 -2.45 -12.86 -5.40
N GLY A 82 -2.33 -12.15 -6.54
CA GLY A 82 -2.26 -10.69 -6.55
C GLY A 82 -3.51 -10.03 -5.95
N ILE A 83 -4.71 -10.53 -6.28
CA ILE A 83 -5.97 -10.07 -5.69
C ILE A 83 -5.98 -10.29 -4.18
N MET A 84 -5.68 -11.51 -3.73
CA MET A 84 -5.69 -11.87 -2.32
C MET A 84 -4.70 -11.01 -1.52
N LEU A 85 -3.48 -10.83 -2.02
CA LEU A 85 -2.48 -9.99 -1.37
C LEU A 85 -2.95 -8.55 -1.11
N GLN A 86 -3.83 -8.01 -1.95
CA GLN A 86 -4.37 -6.67 -1.74
C GLN A 86 -5.60 -6.68 -0.83
N VAL A 87 -6.53 -7.60 -1.03
CA VAL A 87 -7.80 -7.66 -0.29
C VAL A 87 -7.58 -7.97 1.18
N VAL A 88 -6.64 -8.88 1.51
CA VAL A 88 -6.33 -9.21 2.91
C VAL A 88 -5.28 -8.27 3.54
N ASN A 89 -4.75 -7.32 2.77
CA ASN A 89 -3.70 -6.43 3.23
C ASN A 89 -4.28 -5.27 4.07
N GLY A 90 -4.21 -5.38 5.38
CA GLY A 90 -4.66 -4.32 6.30
C GLY A 90 -3.99 -2.96 6.05
N LYS A 91 -2.74 -2.93 5.59
CA LYS A 91 -2.03 -1.70 5.20
C LYS A 91 -2.66 -1.04 3.97
N ALA A 92 -3.10 -1.85 2.98
CA ALA A 92 -3.81 -1.34 1.81
C ALA A 92 -5.16 -0.74 2.21
N PHE A 93 -5.88 -1.41 3.11
CA PHE A 93 -7.14 -0.91 3.66
C PHE A 93 -6.97 0.46 4.33
N VAL A 94 -6.02 0.58 5.26
CA VAL A 94 -5.75 1.85 5.97
C VAL A 94 -5.31 2.95 4.99
N HIS A 95 -4.47 2.63 4.00
CA HIS A 95 -4.07 3.59 2.97
C HIS A 95 -5.28 4.13 2.19
N LEU A 96 -6.18 3.24 1.75
CA LEU A 96 -7.39 3.63 1.03
C LEU A 96 -8.36 4.42 1.91
N LEU A 97 -8.48 4.07 3.19
CA LEU A 97 -9.28 4.84 4.13
C LEU A 97 -8.76 6.26 4.27
N ILE A 98 -7.44 6.45 4.49
CA ILE A 98 -6.81 7.77 4.55
C ILE A 98 -7.00 8.51 3.22
N LEU A 99 -6.81 7.83 2.08
CA LEU A 99 -7.01 8.41 0.76
C LEU A 99 -8.44 8.95 0.61
N MET A 100 -9.44 8.17 1.04
CA MET A 100 -10.85 8.57 0.96
C MET A 100 -11.20 9.71 1.92
N THR A 101 -10.69 9.69 3.14
CA THR A 101 -10.96 10.76 4.12
C THR A 101 -10.28 12.08 3.76
N THR A 102 -9.13 12.02 3.07
CA THR A 102 -8.35 13.22 2.71
C THR A 102 -8.72 13.77 1.34
N PHE A 103 -8.96 12.89 0.37
CA PHE A 103 -9.12 13.26 -1.05
C PHE A 103 -10.44 12.78 -1.66
N GLY A 104 -11.27 12.06 -0.90
CA GLY A 104 -12.48 11.41 -1.43
C GLY A 104 -13.49 12.37 -2.01
N THR A 105 -13.48 13.65 -1.62
CA THR A 105 -14.41 14.67 -2.09
C THR A 105 -13.84 15.62 -3.15
N VAL A 106 -12.57 15.46 -3.54
CA VAL A 106 -11.88 16.36 -4.52
C VAL A 106 -12.62 16.43 -5.85
N PHE A 107 -13.22 15.33 -6.31
CA PHE A 107 -14.01 15.28 -7.55
C PHE A 107 -15.52 15.22 -7.29
N GLY A 108 -15.96 15.49 -6.06
CA GLY A 108 -17.35 15.40 -5.61
C GLY A 108 -17.60 14.25 -4.64
N SER A 109 -18.80 14.21 -4.06
CA SER A 109 -19.18 13.24 -3.01
C SER A 109 -19.82 11.96 -3.52
N THR A 110 -19.89 11.74 -4.84
CA THR A 110 -20.50 10.54 -5.42
C THR A 110 -19.54 9.34 -5.38
N PHE A 111 -20.08 8.13 -5.43
CA PHE A 111 -19.27 6.91 -5.57
C PHE A 111 -18.34 6.95 -6.80
N THR A 112 -18.85 7.44 -7.93
CA THR A 112 -18.05 7.61 -9.15
C THR A 112 -16.85 8.52 -8.93
N SER A 113 -17.03 9.65 -8.23
CA SER A 113 -15.95 10.58 -7.88
C SER A 113 -14.89 9.90 -7.03
N LYS A 114 -15.30 9.08 -6.05
CA LYS A 114 -14.37 8.29 -5.22
C LYS A 114 -13.61 7.25 -6.05
N MET A 115 -14.28 6.62 -7.01
CA MET A 115 -13.59 5.66 -7.90
C MET A 115 -12.57 6.33 -8.83
N ILE A 116 -12.76 7.61 -9.19
CA ILE A 116 -11.74 8.39 -9.90
C ILE A 116 -10.48 8.52 -9.04
N VAL A 117 -10.64 8.86 -7.75
CA VAL A 117 -9.50 8.94 -6.80
C VAL A 117 -8.78 7.59 -6.69
N VAL A 118 -9.53 6.49 -6.60
CA VAL A 118 -8.94 5.12 -6.58
C VAL A 118 -8.17 4.85 -7.87
N ALA A 119 -8.74 5.16 -9.03
CA ALA A 119 -8.11 4.91 -10.33
C ALA A 119 -6.81 5.70 -10.50
N LEU A 120 -6.80 6.98 -10.11
CA LEU A 120 -5.58 7.80 -10.10
C LEU A 120 -4.52 7.21 -9.15
N ASN A 121 -4.92 6.78 -7.96
CA ASN A 121 -4.02 6.14 -7.01
C ASN A 121 -3.45 4.81 -7.56
N VAL A 122 -4.28 4.00 -8.23
CA VAL A 122 -3.83 2.78 -8.93
C VAL A 122 -2.79 3.12 -10.00
N GLY A 123 -3.01 4.18 -10.79
CA GLY A 123 -2.05 4.61 -11.80
C GLY A 123 -0.68 4.93 -11.21
N ILE A 124 -0.65 5.68 -10.10
CA ILE A 124 0.59 6.01 -9.38
C ILE A 124 1.25 4.74 -8.82
N LYS A 125 0.45 3.85 -8.19
CA LYS A 125 0.97 2.57 -7.66
C LYS A 125 1.51 1.65 -8.75
N LEU A 126 0.85 1.62 -9.90
CA LEU A 126 1.29 0.80 -11.03
C LEU A 126 2.68 1.22 -11.52
N ILE A 127 2.95 2.52 -11.60
CA ILE A 127 4.30 3.04 -11.90
C ILE A 127 5.29 2.52 -10.87
N GLY A 128 4.96 2.58 -9.57
CA GLY A 128 5.79 2.05 -8.50
C GLY A 128 6.01 0.54 -8.59
N TRP A 129 4.96 -0.24 -8.83
CA TRP A 129 5.07 -1.70 -8.96
C TRP A 129 5.89 -2.13 -10.18
N ILE A 130 5.71 -1.45 -11.31
CA ILE A 130 6.53 -1.66 -12.51
C ILE A 130 7.98 -1.25 -12.24
N GLY A 131 8.20 -0.08 -11.63
CA GLY A 131 9.52 0.41 -11.25
C GLY A 131 10.25 -0.59 -10.34
N TRP A 132 9.62 -1.05 -9.25
CA TRP A 132 10.19 -2.07 -8.36
C TRP A 132 10.40 -3.40 -9.06
N GLY A 133 9.52 -3.77 -10.00
CA GLY A 133 9.69 -4.96 -10.82
C GLY A 133 10.93 -4.91 -11.73
N LEU A 134 11.16 -3.76 -12.34
CA LEU A 134 12.31 -3.53 -13.23
C LEU A 134 13.62 -3.35 -12.45
N PHE A 135 13.58 -2.57 -11.37
CA PHE A 135 14.77 -2.29 -10.55
C PHE A 135 15.10 -3.38 -9.53
N GLY A 136 14.14 -4.28 -9.24
CA GLY A 136 14.32 -5.31 -8.20
C GLY A 136 15.50 -6.24 -8.46
N SER A 137 15.80 -6.56 -9.71
CA SER A 137 16.97 -7.36 -10.08
C SER A 137 18.28 -6.57 -9.93
N ALA A 138 18.31 -5.31 -10.33
CA ALA A 138 19.49 -4.46 -10.25
C ALA A 138 19.83 -4.06 -8.79
N LEU A 139 18.79 -3.87 -7.95
CA LEU A 139 18.99 -3.59 -6.53
C LEU A 139 19.51 -4.81 -5.75
N LYS A 140 19.08 -6.02 -6.12
CA LYS A 140 19.51 -7.25 -5.45
C LYS A 140 21.01 -7.46 -5.55
N GLU A 141 21.62 -7.09 -6.67
CA GLU A 141 23.08 -7.22 -6.88
C GLU A 141 23.88 -6.21 -6.03
N LYS A 142 23.30 -5.02 -5.76
CA LYS A 142 24.00 -3.89 -5.13
C LYS A 142 23.73 -3.73 -3.63
N PHE A 143 22.62 -4.29 -3.12
CA PHE A 143 22.15 -4.13 -1.72
C PHE A 143 21.87 -5.51 -1.09
N SER A 144 22.65 -6.51 -1.42
CA SER A 144 22.54 -7.86 -0.84
C SER A 144 23.13 -7.97 0.57
N ASP A 145 23.80 -6.92 1.07
CA ASP A 145 24.36 -6.90 2.40
C ASP A 145 23.32 -6.50 3.46
N GLU A 146 23.38 -7.16 4.61
CA GLU A 146 22.43 -7.00 5.72
C GLU A 146 22.39 -5.57 6.27
N ALA A 147 23.54 -4.88 6.31
CA ALA A 147 23.62 -3.52 6.82
C ALA A 147 22.84 -2.51 5.97
N SER A 148 22.90 -2.61 4.64
CA SER A 148 22.13 -1.78 3.72
C SER A 148 20.62 -2.04 3.83
N GLY A 149 20.20 -3.29 4.03
CA GLY A 149 18.81 -3.65 4.25
C GLY A 149 18.23 -3.01 5.52
N ILE A 150 18.96 -3.07 6.64
CA ILE A 150 18.59 -2.44 7.91
C ILE A 150 18.48 -0.92 7.76
N LEU A 151 19.42 -0.28 7.09
CA LEU A 151 19.41 1.17 6.87
C LEU A 151 18.18 1.61 6.06
N ILE A 152 17.85 0.89 4.98
CA ILE A 152 16.66 1.15 4.15
C ILE A 152 15.38 1.02 4.98
N ASN A 153 15.26 -0.02 5.80
CA ASN A 153 14.10 -0.22 6.66
C ASN A 153 13.94 0.91 7.69
N ARG A 154 15.04 1.39 8.28
CA ARG A 154 15.02 2.54 9.19
C ARG A 154 14.57 3.82 8.51
N ILE A 155 15.05 4.09 7.29
CA ILE A 155 14.64 5.28 6.51
C ILE A 155 13.14 5.21 6.19
N PHE A 156 12.63 4.07 5.74
CA PHE A 156 11.21 3.90 5.44
C PHE A 156 10.34 4.00 6.69
N GLY A 157 10.74 3.38 7.78
CA GLY A 157 10.01 3.49 9.04
C GLY A 157 9.96 4.94 9.55
N PHE A 158 11.08 5.65 9.54
CA PHE A 158 11.12 7.07 9.93
C PHE A 158 10.24 7.94 9.02
N SER A 159 10.24 7.70 7.70
CA SER A 159 9.39 8.42 6.76
C SER A 159 7.91 8.21 7.05
N LEU A 160 7.48 6.98 7.38
CA LEU A 160 6.11 6.69 7.79
C LEU A 160 5.72 7.37 9.09
N PHE A 161 6.63 7.44 10.05
CA PHE A 161 6.40 8.16 11.31
C PHE A 161 6.18 9.65 11.06
N CYS A 162 6.98 10.28 10.20
CA CYS A 162 6.78 11.69 9.80
C CYS A 162 5.40 11.92 9.15
N VAL A 163 4.94 10.98 8.30
CA VAL A 163 3.60 11.04 7.70
C VAL A 163 2.50 10.93 8.76
N ALA A 164 2.66 10.06 9.75
CA ALA A 164 1.69 9.92 10.84
C ALA A 164 1.55 11.24 11.62
N ILE A 165 2.68 11.89 11.95
CA ILE A 165 2.68 13.20 12.61
C ILE A 165 1.99 14.25 11.73
N TRP A 166 2.32 14.29 10.43
CA TRP A 166 1.74 15.26 9.51
C TRP A 166 0.21 15.14 9.42
N ILE A 167 -0.35 13.93 9.50
CA ILE A 167 -1.81 13.71 9.51
C ILE A 167 -2.46 14.28 10.78
N LEU A 168 -1.75 14.27 11.91
CA LEU A 168 -2.26 14.79 13.19
C LEU A 168 -2.19 16.31 13.31
N LEU A 169 -1.42 17.00 12.46
CA LEU A 169 -1.34 18.46 12.49
C LEU A 169 -2.69 19.09 12.12
N PRO A 170 -3.15 20.09 12.88
CA PRO A 170 -4.37 20.81 12.54
C PRO A 170 -4.24 21.49 11.19
N LYS A 171 -5.25 21.29 10.33
CA LYS A 171 -5.37 21.92 9.01
C LYS A 171 -6.32 23.09 9.07
#